data_309e65c81e9e3e4cb3c83426bd63470a
#
_entry.id   309e65c81e9e3e4cb3c83426bd63470a
#
_cell.length_a   1.000
_cell.length_b   1.000
_cell.length_c   1.000
_cell.angle_alpha   90.00
_cell.angle_beta   90.00
_cell.angle_gamma   90.00
#
_symmetry.space_group_name_H-M   'P 1'
#
loop_
_entity.id
_entity.type
_entity.pdbx_description
1 polymer ?
#
loop_
_entity_poly.entity_id
_entity_poly.type
_entity_poly.pdbx_seq_one_letter_code
_entity_poly.pdbx_strand_id
1 'polypeptide(L)'
;MRLPFITGLILLCVAGIKDFASSAEMQAKLENHTPFNGHTTDISSQTAVPAYFVDPGGHVILVEKSTQKLYLYDRDYKIVREFHVTTGQRPGDKKKIGDLRTPEGVYFFTVVKDDSELLPEYGVMAIPINYPNLIDTVLRKGGNGIWLHATDQPTRPLKPYDTRGCVVAANEDILELAEYIKLQITPVVIVEKIEYGTLEKTTEIRREIQRFTEKWKTGWEEKDIKTYIDSYSKRFRANGMDFTGWKKYKERLNSQNKNIHISISDMKILRHDSNVVVSFIQQYKNNRLTSTGIKRLYLAMEDGGWKIIGEEWAPLPTEEPATIARRYLANGKGTGMINVKTIPEQSSEPTVKQASMDVQKETAHTYQTPILDIEDFMLKKEQTASIRFKLVNKTGEKHKISGRLAVVAANEDEFRYTAYPPMSLEQGIPKDFRKGEWFSIRRFKVVSAAVTEKEINSVSVLVYSKEGELLLNKKIHIQ
;
A
#
# COMPACT_ATOMS: atom_id res chain seq x y z
N MET A 1 23.06 64.69 8.27
CA MET A 1 24.32 64.74 7.56
C MET A 1 24.43 63.52 6.68
N ARG A 2 24.76 63.74 5.42
CA ARG A 2 24.62 62.92 4.21
C ARG A 2 25.12 61.49 4.23
N LEU A 3 24.36 60.58 3.56
CA LEU A 3 24.83 59.30 2.96
C LEU A 3 26.05 59.49 2.04
N PRO A 4 26.77 58.40 1.70
CA PRO A 4 26.66 57.94 0.33
C PRO A 4 26.40 56.42 0.15
N PHE A 5 25.70 56.19 -0.96
CA PHE A 5 25.52 54.93 -1.71
C PHE A 5 26.84 54.23 -2.04
N ILE A 6 26.87 52.90 -1.95
CA ILE A 6 27.80 52.05 -2.69
C ILE A 6 26.98 50.97 -3.41
N THR A 7 26.98 51.10 -4.72
CA THR A 7 26.46 50.17 -5.72
C THR A 7 27.43 48.99 -5.83
N GLY A 8 27.05 47.81 -5.44
CA GLY A 8 27.82 46.58 -5.67
C GLY A 8 27.16 45.73 -6.75
N LEU A 9 27.86 45.59 -7.84
CA LEU A 9 27.56 44.86 -9.07
C LEU A 9 27.51 43.36 -8.77
N ILE A 10 26.33 42.72 -8.88
CA ILE A 10 26.20 41.25 -8.85
C ILE A 10 26.38 40.74 -10.26
N LEU A 11 27.51 40.07 -10.48
CA LEU A 11 27.83 39.34 -11.72
C LEU A 11 27.10 38.01 -11.68
N LEU A 12 26.04 37.85 -12.51
CA LEU A 12 25.40 36.57 -12.76
C LEU A 12 26.32 35.67 -13.59
N CYS A 13 26.84 34.60 -12.99
CA CYS A 13 27.32 33.46 -13.75
C CYS A 13 26.13 32.58 -14.15
N VAL A 14 25.60 32.79 -15.36
CA VAL A 14 24.72 31.86 -16.06
C VAL A 14 25.65 30.94 -16.87
N ALA A 15 25.80 29.70 -16.41
CA ALA A 15 26.42 28.65 -17.20
C ALA A 15 25.60 27.37 -17.10
N GLY A 16 25.01 26.95 -18.19
CA GLY A 16 24.74 25.53 -18.50
C GLY A 16 23.36 24.97 -18.18
N ILE A 17 22.31 25.52 -18.77
CA ILE A 17 21.09 24.73 -19.06
C ILE A 17 20.87 24.85 -20.57
N LYS A 18 21.41 23.92 -21.32
CA LYS A 18 20.99 23.64 -22.69
C LYS A 18 20.59 22.16 -22.74
N ASP A 19 19.46 21.95 -23.46
CA ASP A 19 18.91 20.70 -23.96
C ASP A 19 17.87 20.00 -23.08
N PHE A 20 16.72 20.67 -22.94
CA PHE A 20 15.44 19.99 -22.93
C PHE A 20 14.61 20.59 -24.08
N ALA A 21 14.64 19.92 -25.23
CA ALA A 21 13.73 20.23 -26.32
C ALA A 21 12.29 19.99 -25.86
N SER A 22 11.41 20.97 -26.05
CA SER A 22 10.00 20.90 -25.69
C SER A 22 9.27 19.88 -26.57
N SER A 23 8.27 19.22 -26.03
CA SER A 23 7.45 18.22 -26.72
C SER A 23 6.82 18.72 -28.04
N ALA A 24 6.70 20.03 -28.20
CA ALA A 24 6.17 20.65 -29.42
C ALA A 24 7.17 20.59 -30.60
N GLU A 25 8.47 20.65 -30.36
CA GLU A 25 9.48 20.52 -31.43
C GLU A 25 9.63 19.10 -31.95
N MET A 26 9.31 18.09 -31.13
CA MET A 26 9.32 16.70 -31.54
C MET A 26 8.09 16.33 -32.38
N GLN A 27 6.95 16.98 -32.14
CA GLN A 27 5.72 16.79 -32.93
C GLN A 27 5.79 17.47 -34.31
N ALA A 28 6.43 18.62 -34.44
CA ALA A 28 6.58 19.33 -35.71
C ALA A 28 7.55 18.63 -36.69
N LYS A 29 8.39 17.71 -36.22
CA LYS A 29 9.29 16.89 -37.08
C LYS A 29 8.63 15.63 -37.65
N LEU A 30 7.43 15.27 -37.21
CA LEU A 30 6.71 14.07 -37.66
C LEU A 30 5.76 14.32 -38.86
N GLU A 31 5.48 15.57 -39.24
CA GLU A 31 4.47 15.87 -40.27
C GLU A 31 5.03 16.18 -41.67
N ASN A 32 6.35 16.12 -41.90
CA ASN A 32 6.96 16.37 -43.21
C ASN A 32 7.87 15.23 -43.64
N HIS A 33 7.32 14.14 -44.14
CA HIS A 33 8.07 13.18 -44.97
C HIS A 33 7.33 12.79 -46.24
N THR A 34 7.84 13.31 -47.37
CA THR A 34 7.72 12.74 -48.72
C THR A 34 8.39 11.35 -48.77
N PRO A 35 7.88 10.42 -49.62
CA PRO A 35 8.39 9.04 -49.64
C PRO A 35 9.79 8.99 -50.25
N PHE A 36 10.76 8.50 -49.49
CA PHE A 36 12.12 8.18 -50.00
C PHE A 36 12.27 6.66 -50.12
N ASN A 37 12.65 6.23 -51.32
CA ASN A 37 12.93 4.83 -51.66
C ASN A 37 14.26 4.35 -51.04
N GLY A 38 14.18 3.19 -50.37
CA GLY A 38 15.21 2.15 -50.31
C GLY A 38 16.53 2.48 -49.64
N HIS A 39 16.62 2.07 -48.32
CA HIS A 39 17.73 1.26 -47.80
C HIS A 39 17.32 0.80 -46.39
N THR A 40 17.26 -0.51 -46.24
CA THR A 40 17.05 -1.16 -44.92
C THR A 40 18.25 -0.88 -44.03
N THR A 41 18.13 0.11 -43.14
CA THR A 41 18.95 0.19 -41.92
C THR A 41 18.06 -0.28 -40.78
N ASP A 42 18.49 -1.32 -40.07
CA ASP A 42 17.91 -1.82 -38.84
C ASP A 42 17.73 -0.68 -37.83
N ILE A 43 16.56 -0.07 -37.83
CA ILE A 43 16.10 0.73 -36.70
C ILE A 43 15.56 -0.30 -35.73
N SER A 44 16.37 -0.73 -34.74
CA SER A 44 15.89 -1.46 -33.59
C SER A 44 14.73 -0.68 -33.01
N SER A 45 13.50 -1.21 -33.16
CA SER A 45 12.29 -0.63 -32.61
C SER A 45 12.45 -0.57 -31.10
N GLN A 46 12.78 0.63 -30.57
CA GLN A 46 12.78 0.87 -29.12
C GLN A 46 11.37 0.66 -28.64
N THR A 47 11.12 -0.48 -27.99
CA THR A 47 9.79 -0.82 -27.46
C THR A 47 9.41 0.23 -26.42
N ALA A 48 8.38 1.01 -26.72
CA ALA A 48 7.82 2.00 -25.80
C ALA A 48 7.05 1.28 -24.67
N VAL A 49 7.35 1.62 -23.44
CA VAL A 49 6.68 1.08 -22.24
C VAL A 49 6.19 2.23 -21.36
N PRO A 50 5.11 2.06 -20.58
CA PRO A 50 4.71 3.09 -19.64
C PRO A 50 5.87 3.47 -18.71
N ALA A 51 6.22 4.75 -18.65
CA ALA A 51 7.40 5.24 -17.93
C ALA A 51 7.35 4.97 -16.43
N TYR A 52 6.19 4.56 -15.90
CA TYR A 52 5.94 4.27 -14.49
C TYR A 52 6.32 2.85 -14.08
N PHE A 53 6.48 1.93 -15.03
CA PHE A 53 6.72 0.51 -14.79
C PHE A 53 8.21 0.19 -14.96
N VAL A 54 8.95 0.24 -13.88
CA VAL A 54 10.39 -0.12 -13.91
C VAL A 54 10.57 -1.64 -13.87
N ASP A 55 9.84 -2.32 -12.98
CA ASP A 55 9.68 -3.77 -12.93
C ASP A 55 8.30 -4.11 -12.38
N PRO A 56 7.30 -4.34 -13.23
CA PRO A 56 5.94 -4.59 -12.74
C PRO A 56 5.83 -5.89 -11.93
N GLY A 57 6.68 -6.90 -12.20
CA GLY A 57 6.71 -8.17 -11.47
C GLY A 57 5.40 -8.97 -11.50
N GLY A 58 4.41 -8.56 -12.31
CA GLY A 58 3.08 -9.15 -12.39
C GLY A 58 2.07 -8.13 -12.95
N HIS A 59 0.80 -8.27 -12.59
CA HIS A 59 -0.23 -7.33 -13.02
C HIS A 59 -0.08 -5.97 -12.35
N VAL A 60 -0.32 -4.90 -13.12
CA VAL A 60 -0.38 -3.50 -12.67
C VAL A 60 -1.63 -2.86 -13.24
N ILE A 61 -2.35 -2.12 -12.42
CA ILE A 61 -3.45 -1.29 -12.85
C ILE A 61 -2.94 0.13 -13.10
N LEU A 62 -3.27 0.71 -14.25
CA LEU A 62 -2.94 2.08 -14.61
C LEU A 62 -4.23 2.84 -14.92
N VAL A 63 -4.48 3.92 -14.18
CA VAL A 63 -5.62 4.81 -14.38
C VAL A 63 -5.14 6.08 -15.06
N GLU A 64 -5.63 6.36 -16.26
CA GLU A 64 -5.41 7.60 -16.99
C GLU A 64 -6.62 8.51 -16.85
N LYS A 65 -6.45 9.61 -16.12
CA LYS A 65 -7.55 10.52 -15.80
C LYS A 65 -8.01 11.34 -17.02
N SER A 66 -7.09 11.73 -17.90
CA SER A 66 -7.43 12.53 -19.09
C SER A 66 -8.35 11.80 -20.06
N THR A 67 -8.25 10.47 -20.16
CA THR A 67 -9.08 9.63 -21.03
C THR A 67 -10.18 8.90 -20.29
N GLN A 68 -10.22 8.99 -18.95
CA GLN A 68 -11.15 8.29 -18.07
C GLN A 68 -11.15 6.77 -18.32
N LYS A 69 -9.93 6.21 -18.43
CA LYS A 69 -9.69 4.80 -18.68
C LYS A 69 -8.84 4.16 -17.60
N LEU A 70 -9.09 2.90 -17.37
CA LEU A 70 -8.30 2.02 -16.54
C LEU A 70 -7.76 0.90 -17.41
N TYR A 71 -6.47 0.68 -17.34
CA TYR A 71 -5.77 -0.38 -18.07
C TYR A 71 -5.20 -1.39 -17.09
N LEU A 72 -5.38 -2.66 -17.38
CA LEU A 72 -4.69 -3.76 -16.72
C LEU A 72 -3.51 -4.19 -17.60
N TYR A 73 -2.30 -4.06 -17.06
CA TYR A 73 -1.07 -4.51 -17.71
C TYR A 73 -0.56 -5.81 -17.10
N ASP A 74 0.09 -6.64 -17.90
CA ASP A 74 0.84 -7.80 -17.45
C ASP A 74 2.31 -7.44 -17.15
N ARG A 75 3.08 -8.47 -16.74
CA ARG A 75 4.51 -8.33 -16.46
C ARG A 75 5.36 -7.94 -17.68
N ASP A 76 4.87 -8.18 -18.89
CA ASP A 76 5.55 -7.93 -20.16
C ASP A 76 5.11 -6.60 -20.79
N TYR A 77 4.51 -5.71 -19.99
CA TYR A 77 4.02 -4.38 -20.36
C TYR A 77 2.89 -4.38 -21.40
N LYS A 78 2.19 -5.50 -21.58
CA LYS A 78 1.05 -5.61 -22.50
C LYS A 78 -0.25 -5.28 -21.78
N ILE A 79 -1.14 -4.58 -22.48
CA ILE A 79 -2.50 -4.34 -22.01
C ILE A 79 -3.29 -5.63 -22.11
N VAL A 80 -3.74 -6.15 -20.98
CA VAL A 80 -4.59 -7.35 -20.87
C VAL A 80 -6.06 -6.97 -20.96
N ARG A 81 -6.44 -5.82 -20.33
CA ARG A 81 -7.81 -5.31 -20.29
C ARG A 81 -7.81 -3.79 -20.27
N GLU A 82 -8.88 -3.22 -20.78
CA GLU A 82 -9.19 -1.81 -20.74
C GLU A 82 -10.64 -1.63 -20.28
N PHE A 83 -10.87 -0.67 -19.36
CA PHE A 83 -12.17 -0.37 -18.79
C PHE A 83 -12.44 1.12 -18.82
N HIS A 84 -13.70 1.51 -18.99
CA HIS A 84 -14.13 2.88 -18.75
C HIS A 84 -14.30 3.11 -17.25
N VAL A 85 -13.77 4.23 -16.78
CA VAL A 85 -13.92 4.65 -15.38
C VAL A 85 -14.27 6.11 -15.31
N THR A 86 -14.78 6.54 -14.17
CA THR A 86 -14.89 7.97 -13.89
C THR A 86 -14.07 8.32 -12.65
N THR A 87 -13.47 9.51 -12.66
CA THR A 87 -12.58 10.00 -11.62
C THR A 87 -13.08 11.30 -11.00
N GLY A 88 -12.27 11.96 -10.17
CA GLY A 88 -12.63 13.18 -9.47
C GLY A 88 -13.03 14.33 -10.41
N GLN A 89 -14.01 15.14 -9.99
CA GLN A 89 -14.61 16.23 -10.75
C GLN A 89 -13.61 17.30 -11.22
N ARG A 90 -12.41 17.34 -10.63
CA ARG A 90 -11.37 18.30 -11.01
C ARG A 90 -10.13 17.56 -11.52
N PRO A 91 -9.55 17.96 -12.64
CA PRO A 91 -8.30 17.39 -13.15
C PRO A 91 -7.12 17.77 -12.25
N GLY A 92 -5.98 17.11 -12.49
CA GLY A 92 -4.74 17.28 -11.75
C GLY A 92 -4.71 16.51 -10.44
N ASP A 93 -3.56 16.54 -9.80
CA ASP A 93 -3.25 15.78 -8.60
C ASP A 93 -4.00 16.30 -7.36
N LYS A 94 -4.40 15.37 -6.49
CA LYS A 94 -5.05 15.67 -5.21
C LYS A 94 -4.06 16.30 -4.24
N LYS A 95 -4.47 17.44 -3.61
CA LYS A 95 -3.62 18.20 -2.68
C LYS A 95 -4.21 18.31 -1.28
N LYS A 96 -5.54 18.33 -1.15
CA LYS A 96 -6.22 18.54 0.13
C LYS A 96 -7.57 17.85 0.20
N ILE A 97 -8.08 17.71 1.42
CA ILE A 97 -9.43 17.20 1.65
C ILE A 97 -10.47 18.07 0.90
N GLY A 98 -11.45 17.43 0.28
CA GLY A 98 -12.56 18.12 -0.41
C GLY A 98 -12.20 18.83 -1.71
N ASP A 99 -11.00 18.62 -2.28
CA ASP A 99 -10.59 19.24 -3.54
C ASP A 99 -11.18 18.58 -4.79
N LEU A 100 -11.95 17.50 -4.62
CA LEU A 100 -12.66 16.76 -5.67
C LEU A 100 -11.73 16.17 -6.73
N ARG A 101 -10.47 15.89 -6.37
CA ARG A 101 -9.47 15.31 -7.27
C ARG A 101 -9.15 13.88 -6.89
N THR A 102 -8.87 13.08 -7.90
CA THR A 102 -8.23 11.77 -7.74
C THR A 102 -6.72 11.98 -7.63
N PRO A 103 -6.03 11.37 -6.65
CA PRO A 103 -4.58 11.56 -6.49
C PRO A 103 -3.81 10.93 -7.65
N GLU A 104 -2.60 11.44 -7.89
CA GLU A 104 -1.62 10.87 -8.80
C GLU A 104 -0.46 10.27 -8.02
N GLY A 105 -0.01 9.08 -8.44
CA GLY A 105 1.04 8.36 -7.75
C GLY A 105 0.95 6.85 -7.91
N VAL A 106 1.78 6.15 -7.15
CA VAL A 106 1.80 4.68 -7.03
C VAL A 106 1.15 4.28 -5.72
N TYR A 107 0.07 3.52 -5.79
CA TYR A 107 -0.71 3.06 -4.65
C TYR A 107 -0.89 1.54 -4.65
N PHE A 108 -1.41 1.01 -3.54
CA PHE A 108 -1.74 -0.40 -3.38
C PHE A 108 -3.13 -0.54 -2.77
N PHE A 109 -3.86 -1.55 -3.18
CA PHE A 109 -5.15 -1.89 -2.61
C PHE A 109 -4.97 -2.44 -1.20
N THR A 110 -5.79 -2.01 -0.24
CA THR A 110 -5.57 -2.31 1.19
C THR A 110 -6.50 -3.37 1.74
N VAL A 111 -7.75 -3.31 1.39
CA VAL A 111 -8.83 -4.20 1.85
C VAL A 111 -9.88 -4.28 0.77
N VAL A 112 -10.70 -5.32 0.77
CA VAL A 112 -11.89 -5.42 -0.07
C VAL A 112 -13.13 -5.30 0.81
N LYS A 113 -14.17 -4.65 0.28
CA LYS A 113 -15.49 -4.51 0.88
C LYS A 113 -16.53 -5.06 -0.08
N ASP A 114 -17.39 -5.93 0.41
CA ASP A 114 -18.50 -6.48 -0.38
C ASP A 114 -19.78 -5.65 -0.23
N ASP A 115 -20.81 -5.99 -0.99
CA ASP A 115 -22.10 -5.30 -1.01
C ASP A 115 -22.82 -5.26 0.35
N SER A 116 -22.50 -6.16 1.27
CA SER A 116 -23.10 -6.18 2.62
C SER A 116 -22.56 -5.09 3.54
N GLU A 117 -21.37 -4.57 3.23
CA GLU A 117 -20.69 -3.50 3.99
C GLU A 117 -20.83 -2.11 3.33
N LEU A 118 -21.42 -2.05 2.14
CA LEU A 118 -21.43 -0.86 1.29
C LEU A 118 -22.82 -0.23 1.19
N LEU A 119 -22.86 1.09 1.05
CA LEU A 119 -24.05 1.78 0.57
C LEU A 119 -24.25 1.48 -0.92
N PRO A 120 -25.53 1.50 -1.42
CA PRO A 120 -25.82 1.15 -2.82
C PRO A 120 -24.98 1.92 -3.86
N GLU A 121 -24.65 3.17 -3.60
CA GLU A 121 -23.85 4.03 -4.49
C GLU A 121 -22.44 3.49 -4.79
N TYR A 122 -21.93 2.55 -3.98
CA TYR A 122 -20.63 1.90 -4.17
C TYR A 122 -20.73 0.58 -4.97
N GLY A 123 -21.95 0.18 -5.35
CA GLY A 123 -22.21 -1.02 -6.14
C GLY A 123 -21.81 -2.31 -5.43
N VAL A 124 -21.36 -3.29 -6.17
CA VAL A 124 -21.13 -4.66 -5.71
C VAL A 124 -19.83 -4.84 -4.90
N MET A 125 -18.85 -3.93 -5.07
CA MET A 125 -17.53 -4.05 -4.44
C MET A 125 -16.83 -2.70 -4.38
N ALA A 126 -16.05 -2.50 -3.31
CA ALA A 126 -15.13 -1.38 -3.19
C ALA A 126 -13.77 -1.84 -2.65
N ILE A 127 -12.68 -1.30 -3.22
CA ILE A 127 -11.31 -1.66 -2.87
C ILE A 127 -10.52 -0.37 -2.59
N PRO A 128 -10.41 0.04 -1.32
CA PRO A 128 -9.61 1.20 -0.91
C PRO A 128 -8.15 1.08 -1.29
N ILE A 129 -7.53 2.21 -1.67
CA ILE A 129 -6.08 2.32 -1.87
C ILE A 129 -5.41 2.99 -0.67
N ASN A 130 -4.09 2.81 -0.52
CA ASN A 130 -3.31 3.38 0.58
C ASN A 130 -2.99 4.88 0.40
N TYR A 131 -3.99 5.67 -0.04
CA TYR A 131 -3.88 7.13 -0.08
C TYR A 131 -4.33 7.77 1.26
N PRO A 132 -3.60 8.74 1.83
CA PRO A 132 -2.27 9.18 1.43
C PRO A 132 -1.20 8.15 1.81
N ASN A 133 -0.28 7.87 0.90
CA ASN A 133 0.89 7.07 1.20
C ASN A 133 2.01 7.95 1.81
N LEU A 134 3.18 7.38 2.03
CA LEU A 134 4.29 8.09 2.63
C LEU A 134 4.78 9.27 1.77
N ILE A 135 4.81 9.12 0.43
CA ILE A 135 5.20 10.21 -0.48
C ILE A 135 4.19 11.35 -0.38
N ASP A 136 2.89 11.05 -0.40
CA ASP A 136 1.83 12.05 -0.25
C ASP A 136 1.96 12.80 1.08
N THR A 137 2.29 12.09 2.15
CA THR A 137 2.52 12.66 3.49
C THR A 137 3.73 13.62 3.49
N VAL A 138 4.85 13.22 2.87
CA VAL A 138 6.04 14.09 2.72
C VAL A 138 5.69 15.33 1.89
N LEU A 139 4.86 15.17 0.85
CA LEU A 139 4.36 16.27 0.01
C LEU A 139 3.22 17.07 0.67
N ARG A 140 2.85 16.74 1.92
CA ARG A 140 1.77 17.37 2.67
C ARG A 140 0.42 17.35 1.96
N LYS A 141 0.17 16.31 1.17
CA LYS A 141 -1.15 16.09 0.57
C LYS A 141 -2.13 15.63 1.64
N GLY A 142 -3.34 16.13 1.60
CA GLY A 142 -4.39 15.83 2.58
C GLY A 142 -5.60 15.11 1.99
N GLY A 143 -6.45 14.61 2.89
CA GLY A 143 -7.62 13.81 2.59
C GLY A 143 -7.32 12.32 2.72
N ASN A 144 -8.38 11.50 2.58
CA ASN A 144 -8.34 10.04 2.65
C ASN A 144 -9.53 9.45 1.89
N GLY A 145 -9.73 8.14 1.97
CA GLY A 145 -10.93 7.50 1.45
C GLY A 145 -11.01 7.49 -0.08
N ILE A 146 -9.89 7.26 -0.75
CA ILE A 146 -9.85 7.05 -2.20
C ILE A 146 -9.98 5.56 -2.48
N TRP A 147 -11.01 5.19 -3.22
CA TRP A 147 -11.36 3.80 -3.52
C TRP A 147 -11.48 3.58 -5.02
N LEU A 148 -11.16 2.38 -5.47
CA LEU A 148 -11.70 1.80 -6.69
C LEU A 148 -13.00 1.09 -6.30
N HIS A 149 -14.14 1.47 -6.88
CA HIS A 149 -15.43 0.86 -6.52
C HIS A 149 -16.40 0.79 -7.70
N ALA A 150 -17.38 -0.05 -7.55
CA ALA A 150 -18.49 -0.19 -8.48
C ALA A 150 -19.55 0.92 -8.28
N THR A 151 -20.73 0.78 -8.85
CA THR A 151 -21.81 1.77 -8.74
C THR A 151 -23.18 1.14 -8.96
N ASP A 152 -24.20 1.70 -8.33
CA ASP A 152 -25.62 1.39 -8.60
C ASP A 152 -26.16 2.09 -9.87
N GLN A 153 -25.36 2.93 -10.52
CA GLN A 153 -25.72 3.67 -11.74
C GLN A 153 -24.91 3.15 -12.93
N PRO A 154 -25.45 2.25 -13.76
CA PRO A 154 -24.70 1.55 -14.82
C PRO A 154 -24.00 2.50 -15.83
N THR A 155 -24.58 3.67 -16.07
CA THR A 155 -24.01 4.66 -17.03
C THR A 155 -23.00 5.61 -16.40
N ARG A 156 -22.78 5.57 -15.08
CA ARG A 156 -21.89 6.48 -14.36
C ARG A 156 -20.44 6.40 -14.81
N PRO A 157 -19.85 5.22 -15.08
CA PRO A 157 -18.48 5.14 -15.56
C PRO A 157 -18.24 5.83 -16.91
N LEU A 158 -19.29 6.03 -17.70
CA LEU A 158 -19.24 6.75 -18.99
C LEU A 158 -19.32 8.28 -18.84
N LYS A 159 -19.59 8.79 -17.65
CA LYS A 159 -19.63 10.23 -17.36
C LYS A 159 -18.26 10.67 -16.86
N PRO A 160 -17.50 11.44 -17.64
CA PRO A 160 -16.18 11.86 -17.23
C PRO A 160 -16.25 12.78 -15.99
N TYR A 161 -15.31 12.61 -15.08
CA TYR A 161 -15.12 13.47 -13.90
C TYR A 161 -16.36 13.57 -12.98
N ASP A 162 -16.99 12.43 -12.64
CA ASP A 162 -18.23 12.38 -11.85
C ASP A 162 -18.04 11.89 -10.40
N THR A 163 -16.83 11.98 -9.83
CA THR A 163 -16.60 11.55 -8.44
C THR A 163 -16.00 12.64 -7.55
N ARG A 164 -15.97 12.39 -6.24
CA ARG A 164 -15.27 13.28 -5.28
C ARG A 164 -13.80 12.91 -5.08
N GLY A 165 -13.27 12.00 -5.91
CA GLY A 165 -11.87 11.56 -5.89
C GLY A 165 -11.67 10.06 -6.02
N CYS A 166 -12.70 9.24 -5.88
CA CYS A 166 -12.64 7.81 -6.15
C CYS A 166 -12.51 7.52 -7.65
N VAL A 167 -12.12 6.30 -7.98
CA VAL A 167 -12.17 5.72 -9.32
C VAL A 167 -13.38 4.79 -9.37
N VAL A 168 -14.34 5.05 -10.25
CA VAL A 168 -15.59 4.29 -10.34
C VAL A 168 -15.62 3.52 -11.66
N ALA A 169 -15.81 2.20 -11.57
CA ALA A 169 -15.98 1.28 -12.68
C ALA A 169 -17.41 0.71 -12.71
N ALA A 170 -17.79 0.03 -13.79
CA ALA A 170 -19.02 -0.74 -13.81
C ALA A 170 -18.96 -1.95 -12.86
N ASN A 171 -20.12 -2.50 -12.48
CA ASN A 171 -20.17 -3.65 -11.56
C ASN A 171 -19.46 -4.87 -12.15
N GLU A 172 -19.67 -5.12 -13.44
CA GLU A 172 -19.05 -6.22 -14.16
C GLU A 172 -17.55 -6.06 -14.27
N ASP A 173 -17.10 -4.83 -14.55
CA ASP A 173 -15.67 -4.50 -14.70
C ASP A 173 -14.90 -4.69 -13.39
N ILE A 174 -15.49 -4.29 -12.24
CA ILE A 174 -14.80 -4.45 -10.95
C ILE A 174 -14.76 -5.92 -10.52
N LEU A 175 -15.78 -6.71 -10.85
CA LEU A 175 -15.77 -8.16 -10.61
C LEU A 175 -14.72 -8.86 -11.45
N GLU A 176 -14.54 -8.46 -12.71
CA GLU A 176 -13.45 -8.97 -13.56
C GLU A 176 -12.08 -8.53 -13.05
N LEU A 177 -11.90 -7.26 -12.71
CA LEU A 177 -10.66 -6.72 -12.14
C LEU A 177 -10.25 -7.42 -10.84
N ALA A 178 -11.22 -7.83 -10.02
CA ALA A 178 -10.99 -8.51 -8.76
C ALA A 178 -10.16 -9.80 -8.92
N GLU A 179 -10.27 -10.50 -10.06
CA GLU A 179 -9.47 -11.71 -10.33
C GLU A 179 -7.97 -11.43 -10.49
N TYR A 180 -7.58 -10.19 -10.77
CA TYR A 180 -6.19 -9.76 -10.97
C TYR A 180 -5.62 -8.96 -9.79
N ILE A 181 -6.47 -8.56 -8.84
CA ILE A 181 -6.07 -7.77 -7.68
C ILE A 181 -5.71 -8.68 -6.51
N LYS A 182 -4.45 -8.64 -6.10
CA LYS A 182 -3.97 -9.17 -4.81
C LYS A 182 -3.76 -8.01 -3.87
N LEU A 183 -4.49 -7.99 -2.75
CA LEU A 183 -4.41 -6.92 -1.76
C LEU A 183 -2.96 -6.73 -1.29
N GLN A 184 -2.58 -5.50 -1.06
CA GLN A 184 -1.22 -5.08 -0.67
C GLN A 184 -0.12 -5.40 -1.70
N ILE A 185 -0.39 -6.17 -2.78
CA ILE A 185 0.60 -6.66 -3.74
C ILE A 185 0.40 -6.05 -5.13
N THR A 186 -0.83 -6.07 -5.68
CA THR A 186 -1.11 -5.47 -6.98
C THR A 186 -1.08 -3.95 -6.86
N PRO A 187 -0.19 -3.25 -7.58
CA PRO A 187 -0.14 -1.81 -7.57
C PRO A 187 -1.20 -1.20 -8.48
N VAL A 188 -1.63 0.00 -8.13
CA VAL A 188 -2.39 0.90 -8.99
C VAL A 188 -1.61 2.20 -9.15
N VAL A 189 -1.29 2.53 -10.40
CA VAL A 189 -0.67 3.79 -10.79
C VAL A 189 -1.76 4.71 -11.33
N ILE A 190 -1.86 5.92 -10.80
CA ILE A 190 -2.86 6.90 -11.22
C ILE A 190 -2.11 8.11 -11.75
N VAL A 191 -2.43 8.52 -12.97
CA VAL A 191 -1.77 9.63 -13.67
C VAL A 191 -2.79 10.50 -14.40
N GLU A 192 -2.43 11.74 -14.68
CA GLU A 192 -3.25 12.58 -15.55
C GLU A 192 -3.25 12.05 -16.97
N LYS A 193 -2.04 11.82 -17.54
CA LYS A 193 -1.83 11.27 -18.87
C LYS A 193 -0.67 10.28 -18.86
N ILE A 194 -0.78 9.19 -19.63
CA ILE A 194 0.27 8.20 -19.72
C ILE A 194 1.48 8.77 -20.46
N GLU A 195 2.63 8.68 -19.82
CA GLU A 195 3.93 8.93 -20.42
C GLU A 195 4.59 7.60 -20.77
N TYR A 196 5.29 7.56 -21.89
CA TYR A 196 6.03 6.40 -22.37
C TYR A 196 7.53 6.65 -22.32
N GLY A 197 8.28 5.63 -21.98
CA GLY A 197 9.74 5.59 -22.00
C GLY A 197 10.25 4.42 -22.85
N THR A 198 11.56 4.29 -22.96
CA THR A 198 12.16 3.14 -23.64
C THR A 198 12.40 1.99 -22.66
N LEU A 199 12.26 0.76 -23.14
CA LEU A 199 12.54 -0.45 -22.34
C LEU A 199 14.01 -0.47 -21.88
N GLU A 200 14.93 0.09 -22.66
CA GLU A 200 16.36 0.19 -22.32
C GLU A 200 16.56 1.02 -21.04
N LYS A 201 16.04 2.26 -21.02
CA LYS A 201 16.13 3.16 -19.86
C LYS A 201 15.45 2.55 -18.62
N THR A 202 14.31 1.91 -18.82
CA THR A 202 13.58 1.19 -17.76
C THR A 202 14.44 0.07 -17.19
N THR A 203 15.13 -0.69 -18.04
CA THR A 203 16.02 -1.79 -17.62
C THR A 203 17.25 -1.27 -16.86
N GLU A 204 17.79 -0.12 -17.24
CA GLU A 204 18.90 0.53 -16.52
C GLU A 204 18.48 0.89 -15.09
N ILE A 205 17.38 1.62 -14.94
CA ILE A 205 16.82 1.99 -13.62
C ILE A 205 16.52 0.73 -12.79
N ARG A 206 15.95 -0.31 -13.40
CA ARG A 206 15.70 -1.59 -12.72
C ARG A 206 16.97 -2.15 -12.10
N ARG A 207 18.06 -2.24 -12.87
CA ARG A 207 19.34 -2.77 -12.38
C ARG A 207 19.94 -1.93 -11.25
N GLU A 208 19.79 -0.62 -11.31
CA GLU A 208 20.23 0.27 -10.23
C GLU A 208 19.45 0.02 -8.93
N ILE A 209 18.11 -0.03 -9.01
CA ILE A 209 17.26 -0.25 -7.85
C ILE A 209 17.47 -1.65 -7.26
N GLN A 210 17.62 -2.68 -8.08
CA GLN A 210 17.91 -4.02 -7.62
C GLN A 210 19.24 -4.09 -6.87
N ARG A 211 20.31 -3.48 -7.42
CA ARG A 211 21.63 -3.38 -6.74
C ARG A 211 21.52 -2.61 -5.42
N PHE A 212 20.78 -1.51 -5.41
CA PHE A 212 20.52 -0.73 -4.20
C PHE A 212 19.81 -1.57 -3.14
N THR A 213 18.74 -2.28 -3.52
CA THR A 213 17.95 -3.10 -2.60
C THR A 213 18.77 -4.26 -2.03
N GLU A 214 19.61 -4.90 -2.86
CA GLU A 214 20.50 -5.98 -2.39
C GLU A 214 21.55 -5.45 -1.42
N LYS A 215 22.18 -4.30 -1.72
CA LYS A 215 23.14 -3.65 -0.80
C LYS A 215 22.48 -3.32 0.55
N TRP A 216 21.25 -2.77 0.53
CA TRP A 216 20.48 -2.48 1.74
C TRP A 216 20.19 -3.75 2.55
N LYS A 217 19.76 -4.82 1.88
CA LYS A 217 19.47 -6.12 2.48
C LYS A 217 20.73 -6.73 3.13
N THR A 218 21.82 -6.79 2.38
CA THR A 218 23.11 -7.34 2.85
C THR A 218 23.63 -6.56 4.07
N GLY A 219 23.60 -5.23 4.03
CA GLY A 219 23.96 -4.40 5.18
C GLY A 219 23.12 -4.70 6.43
N TRP A 220 21.85 -5.05 6.24
CA TRP A 220 20.99 -5.46 7.37
C TRP A 220 21.32 -6.87 7.89
N GLU A 221 21.50 -7.85 7.00
CA GLU A 221 21.84 -9.25 7.36
C GLU A 221 23.19 -9.36 8.06
N GLU A 222 24.20 -8.71 7.51
CA GLU A 222 25.55 -8.69 8.05
C GLU A 222 25.72 -7.78 9.27
N LYS A 223 24.65 -7.04 9.62
CA LYS A 223 24.66 -6.07 10.73
C LYS A 223 25.66 -4.93 10.51
N ASP A 224 26.04 -4.68 9.26
CA ASP A 224 26.78 -3.49 8.86
C ASP A 224 25.89 -2.26 8.93
N ILE A 225 25.79 -1.71 10.15
CA ILE A 225 24.93 -0.57 10.43
C ILE A 225 25.29 0.66 9.60
N LYS A 226 26.53 0.82 9.20
CA LYS A 226 26.97 1.92 8.36
C LYS A 226 26.35 1.81 6.97
N THR A 227 26.59 0.70 6.28
CA THR A 227 26.02 0.44 4.94
C THR A 227 24.50 0.48 4.96
N TYR A 228 23.87 -0.11 5.99
CA TYR A 228 22.43 -0.08 6.16
C TYR A 228 21.89 1.35 6.28
N ILE A 229 22.43 2.16 7.20
CA ILE A 229 21.96 3.53 7.48
C ILE A 229 22.32 4.50 6.35
N ASP A 230 23.42 4.29 5.64
CA ASP A 230 23.79 5.08 4.48
C ASP A 230 22.80 4.94 3.32
N SER A 231 21.97 3.89 3.32
CA SER A 231 20.88 3.75 2.37
C SER A 231 19.69 4.69 2.64
N TYR A 232 19.62 5.32 3.82
CA TYR A 232 18.51 6.17 4.23
C TYR A 232 18.81 7.66 4.04
N SER A 233 17.79 8.39 3.59
CA SER A 233 17.82 9.85 3.52
C SER A 233 17.86 10.48 4.90
N LYS A 234 18.50 11.65 5.04
CA LYS A 234 18.37 12.48 6.24
C LYS A 234 16.94 13.00 6.44
N ARG A 235 16.14 13.03 5.37
CA ARG A 235 14.71 13.37 5.40
C ARG A 235 13.80 12.19 5.73
N PHE A 236 14.37 11.01 6.01
CA PHE A 236 13.60 9.78 6.29
C PHE A 236 12.56 9.99 7.39
N ARG A 237 11.37 9.45 7.14
CA ARG A 237 10.27 9.35 8.11
C ARG A 237 9.60 7.99 7.99
N ALA A 238 9.46 7.29 9.08
CA ALA A 238 8.61 6.08 9.17
C ALA A 238 8.28 5.78 10.64
N ASN A 239 7.10 5.25 10.90
CA ASN A 239 6.66 4.81 12.22
C ASN A 239 6.86 5.88 13.32
N GLY A 240 6.57 7.17 13.02
CA GLY A 240 6.77 8.27 13.93
C GLY A 240 8.23 8.66 14.17
N MET A 241 9.21 7.98 13.55
CA MET A 241 10.63 8.27 13.70
C MET A 241 11.18 9.09 12.54
N ASP A 242 12.08 10.01 12.87
CA ASP A 242 13.00 10.62 11.92
C ASP A 242 14.24 9.73 11.70
N PHE A 243 15.13 10.18 10.83
CA PHE A 243 16.40 9.50 10.54
C PHE A 243 17.22 9.19 11.79
N THR A 244 17.31 10.13 12.73
CA THR A 244 18.11 9.97 13.96
C THR A 244 17.50 8.92 14.88
N GLY A 245 16.19 9.00 15.10
CA GLY A 245 15.44 8.00 15.87
C GLY A 245 15.54 6.62 15.23
N TRP A 246 15.38 6.53 13.90
CA TRP A 246 15.51 5.28 13.17
C TRP A 246 16.90 4.65 13.30
N LYS A 247 17.97 5.44 13.14
CA LYS A 247 19.34 4.97 13.31
C LYS A 247 19.56 4.38 14.72
N LYS A 248 19.21 5.12 15.77
CA LYS A 248 19.31 4.63 17.17
C LYS A 248 18.52 3.35 17.40
N TYR A 249 17.31 3.29 16.86
CA TYR A 249 16.45 2.11 16.94
C TYR A 249 17.10 0.87 16.29
N LYS A 250 17.64 1.02 15.07
CA LYS A 250 18.31 -0.06 14.35
C LYS A 250 19.63 -0.49 14.97
N GLU A 251 20.43 0.45 15.49
CA GLU A 251 21.65 0.15 16.26
C GLU A 251 21.34 -0.74 17.47
N ARG A 252 20.28 -0.37 18.22
CA ARG A 252 19.84 -1.17 19.39
C ARG A 252 19.34 -2.56 18.95
N LEU A 253 18.59 -2.68 17.88
CA LEU A 253 18.15 -3.99 17.39
C LEU A 253 19.32 -4.86 16.92
N ASN A 254 20.30 -4.27 16.24
CA ASN A 254 21.49 -4.98 15.77
C ASN A 254 22.33 -5.55 16.93
N SER A 255 22.40 -4.85 18.08
CA SER A 255 23.08 -5.36 19.26
C SER A 255 22.36 -6.54 19.92
N GLN A 256 21.03 -6.59 19.82
CA GLN A 256 20.19 -7.60 20.48
C GLN A 256 19.92 -8.83 19.61
N ASN A 257 19.92 -8.67 18.28
CA ASN A 257 19.57 -9.73 17.36
C ASN A 257 20.84 -10.46 16.86
N LYS A 258 20.72 -11.79 16.72
CA LYS A 258 21.75 -12.65 16.12
C LYS A 258 21.17 -13.33 14.89
N ASN A 259 22.05 -13.66 13.93
CA ASN A 259 21.70 -14.45 12.75
C ASN A 259 20.47 -13.92 12.00
N ILE A 260 20.54 -12.65 11.59
CA ILE A 260 19.49 -12.03 10.78
C ILE A 260 19.58 -12.63 9.38
N HIS A 261 18.44 -13.13 8.90
CA HIS A 261 18.28 -13.62 7.53
C HIS A 261 17.04 -13.00 6.90
N ILE A 262 17.19 -12.50 5.67
CA ILE A 262 16.13 -11.78 4.94
C ILE A 262 16.03 -12.38 3.54
N SER A 263 14.88 -12.98 3.24
CA SER A 263 14.53 -13.35 1.86
C SER A 263 13.58 -12.34 1.27
N ILE A 264 13.81 -12.01 0.00
CA ILE A 264 12.98 -11.09 -0.79
C ILE A 264 12.43 -11.87 -1.98
N SER A 265 11.11 -11.80 -2.18
CA SER A 265 10.42 -12.37 -3.33
C SER A 265 9.33 -11.44 -3.84
N ASP A 266 8.82 -11.70 -5.03
CA ASP A 266 7.73 -10.93 -5.68
C ASP A 266 8.00 -9.41 -5.69
N MET A 267 9.23 -9.03 -6.05
CA MET A 267 9.64 -7.63 -6.11
C MET A 267 8.96 -6.92 -7.27
N LYS A 268 8.46 -5.72 -6.99
CA LYS A 268 7.89 -4.77 -7.95
C LYS A 268 8.57 -3.43 -7.78
N ILE A 269 8.92 -2.80 -8.89
CA ILE A 269 9.57 -1.49 -8.91
C ILE A 269 8.74 -0.57 -9.80
N LEU A 270 8.20 0.46 -9.20
CA LEU A 270 7.33 1.42 -9.87
C LEU A 270 7.82 2.83 -9.58
N ARG A 271 7.62 3.74 -10.51
CA ARG A 271 7.99 5.13 -10.32
C ARG A 271 6.84 6.07 -10.63
N HIS A 272 6.86 7.21 -10.00
CA HIS A 272 6.05 8.37 -10.35
C HIS A 272 6.87 9.62 -10.05
N ASP A 273 6.96 10.52 -11.00
CA ASP A 273 7.88 11.67 -10.96
C ASP A 273 9.32 11.25 -10.64
N SER A 274 9.93 11.87 -9.64
CA SER A 274 11.29 11.57 -9.17
C SER A 274 11.36 10.46 -8.11
N ASN A 275 10.22 9.88 -7.72
CA ASN A 275 10.16 8.88 -6.67
C ASN A 275 10.00 7.48 -7.22
N VAL A 276 10.57 6.50 -6.51
CA VAL A 276 10.42 5.07 -6.81
C VAL A 276 9.84 4.36 -5.60
N VAL A 277 8.90 3.46 -5.84
CA VAL A 277 8.35 2.55 -4.84
C VAL A 277 8.82 1.14 -5.15
N VAL A 278 9.54 0.53 -4.23
CA VAL A 278 9.95 -0.88 -4.29
C VAL A 278 9.09 -1.65 -3.30
N SER A 279 8.25 -2.55 -3.79
CA SER A 279 7.38 -3.40 -2.98
C SER A 279 7.79 -4.87 -3.15
N PHE A 280 7.88 -5.62 -2.06
CA PHE A 280 8.25 -7.04 -2.10
C PHE A 280 7.72 -7.79 -0.88
N ILE A 281 7.61 -9.11 -1.01
CA ILE A 281 7.38 -9.99 0.12
C ILE A 281 8.73 -10.20 0.82
N GLN A 282 8.78 -9.83 2.10
CA GLN A 282 9.93 -10.01 2.97
C GLN A 282 9.68 -11.16 3.93
N GLN A 283 10.55 -12.14 3.94
CA GLN A 283 10.66 -13.07 5.07
C GLN A 283 11.86 -12.65 5.92
N TYR A 284 11.60 -12.41 7.18
CA TYR A 284 12.61 -12.03 8.16
C TYR A 284 12.73 -13.13 9.21
N LYS A 285 13.94 -13.55 9.49
CA LYS A 285 14.23 -14.53 10.55
C LYS A 285 15.44 -14.11 11.36
N ASN A 286 15.33 -14.22 12.67
CA ASN A 286 16.46 -14.10 13.58
C ASN A 286 16.31 -15.15 14.70
N ASN A 287 17.15 -15.06 15.73
CA ASN A 287 17.11 -15.96 16.89
C ASN A 287 15.85 -15.84 17.76
N ARG A 288 14.95 -14.88 17.53
CA ARG A 288 13.77 -14.59 18.36
C ARG A 288 12.47 -14.52 17.58
N LEU A 289 12.54 -14.16 16.30
CA LEU A 289 11.37 -13.82 15.49
C LEU A 289 11.52 -14.37 14.08
N THR A 290 10.44 -14.95 13.59
CA THR A 290 10.23 -15.17 12.15
C THR A 290 8.97 -14.42 11.76
N SER A 291 9.02 -13.61 10.68
CA SER A 291 7.88 -12.90 10.16
C SER A 291 7.90 -12.85 8.64
N THR A 292 6.73 -12.92 8.04
CA THR A 292 6.53 -12.76 6.59
C THR A 292 5.51 -11.65 6.38
N GLY A 293 5.79 -10.75 5.47
CA GLY A 293 4.89 -9.64 5.15
C GLY A 293 5.38 -8.85 3.95
N ILE A 294 4.65 -7.82 3.60
CA ILE A 294 4.96 -6.95 2.48
C ILE A 294 5.75 -5.76 2.98
N LYS A 295 6.93 -5.56 2.41
CA LYS A 295 7.78 -4.41 2.66
C LYS A 295 7.71 -3.47 1.48
N ARG A 296 7.55 -2.17 1.76
CA ARG A 296 7.68 -1.10 0.76
C ARG A 296 8.79 -0.16 1.17
N LEU A 297 9.66 0.14 0.22
CA LEU A 297 10.67 1.17 0.32
C LEU A 297 10.27 2.30 -0.63
N TYR A 298 10.23 3.51 -0.11
CA TYR A 298 10.00 4.73 -0.88
C TYR A 298 11.33 5.41 -1.10
N LEU A 299 11.75 5.54 -2.36
CA LEU A 299 13.07 6.02 -2.74
C LEU A 299 12.98 7.39 -3.42
N ALA A 300 13.97 8.22 -3.18
CA ALA A 300 14.22 9.44 -3.92
C ALA A 300 15.70 9.51 -4.34
N MET A 301 15.98 10.21 -5.43
CA MET A 301 17.35 10.49 -5.85
C MET A 301 17.89 11.67 -5.03
N GLU A 302 19.01 11.47 -4.33
CA GLU A 302 19.71 12.49 -3.55
C GLU A 302 21.22 12.38 -3.78
N ASP A 303 21.87 13.49 -4.06
CA ASP A 303 23.33 13.57 -4.26
C ASP A 303 23.87 12.51 -5.25
N GLY A 304 23.14 12.25 -6.33
CA GLY A 304 23.50 11.28 -7.37
C GLY A 304 23.29 9.80 -6.99
N GLY A 305 22.60 9.50 -5.88
CA GLY A 305 22.29 8.13 -5.46
C GLY A 305 20.89 7.97 -4.92
N TRP A 306 20.39 6.73 -4.97
CA TRP A 306 19.07 6.40 -4.37
C TRP A 306 19.15 6.40 -2.85
N LYS A 307 18.14 6.98 -2.21
CA LYS A 307 17.98 7.01 -0.74
C LYS A 307 16.56 6.64 -0.34
N ILE A 308 16.41 5.88 0.73
CA ILE A 308 15.11 5.55 1.33
C ILE A 308 14.63 6.79 2.10
N ILE A 309 13.53 7.38 1.64
CA ILE A 309 12.85 8.49 2.31
C ILE A 309 11.78 8.01 3.28
N GLY A 310 11.38 6.74 3.16
CA GLY A 310 10.45 6.09 4.07
C GLY A 310 10.27 4.62 3.78
N GLU A 311 9.73 3.90 4.75
CA GLU A 311 9.40 2.49 4.58
C GLU A 311 8.11 2.12 5.32
N GLU A 312 7.43 1.11 4.77
CA GLU A 312 6.23 0.51 5.34
C GLU A 312 6.39 -1.00 5.44
N TRP A 313 5.68 -1.59 6.38
CA TRP A 313 5.50 -3.03 6.48
C TRP A 313 4.03 -3.34 6.74
N ALA A 314 3.50 -4.33 6.03
CA ALA A 314 2.13 -4.83 6.21
C ALA A 314 2.15 -6.37 6.28
N PRO A 315 1.26 -6.99 7.05
CA PRO A 315 1.08 -8.44 7.00
C PRO A 315 0.57 -8.86 5.62
N LEU A 316 0.77 -10.13 5.27
CA LEU A 316 0.12 -10.69 4.09
C LEU A 316 -1.40 -10.62 4.27
N PRO A 317 -2.16 -10.25 3.22
CA PRO A 317 -3.61 -10.24 3.27
C PRO A 317 -4.16 -11.66 3.47
N THR A 318 -5.28 -11.75 4.16
CA THR A 318 -5.98 -13.00 4.42
C THR A 318 -7.21 -13.19 3.54
N GLU A 319 -7.64 -12.14 2.86
CA GLU A 319 -8.78 -12.13 1.96
C GLU A 319 -8.37 -11.55 0.61
N GLU A 320 -8.93 -12.09 -0.46
CA GLU A 320 -8.65 -11.67 -1.82
C GLU A 320 -9.94 -11.18 -2.51
N PRO A 321 -9.89 -10.10 -3.30
CA PRO A 321 -11.03 -9.58 -4.04
C PRO A 321 -11.70 -10.63 -4.94
N ALA A 322 -10.91 -11.51 -5.57
CA ALA A 322 -11.41 -12.63 -6.37
C ALA A 322 -12.37 -13.56 -5.59
N THR A 323 -12.08 -13.82 -4.32
CA THR A 323 -12.94 -14.65 -3.47
C THR A 323 -14.31 -14.00 -3.24
N ILE A 324 -14.31 -12.69 -3.03
CA ILE A 324 -15.54 -11.89 -2.88
C ILE A 324 -16.32 -11.88 -4.20
N ALA A 325 -15.66 -11.62 -5.33
CA ALA A 325 -16.27 -11.59 -6.64
C ALA A 325 -16.96 -12.93 -6.99
N ARG A 326 -16.26 -14.04 -6.82
CA ARG A 326 -16.82 -15.39 -7.06
C ARG A 326 -18.00 -15.70 -6.15
N ARG A 327 -17.94 -15.31 -4.88
CA ARG A 327 -19.06 -15.46 -3.93
C ARG A 327 -20.30 -14.65 -4.37
N TYR A 328 -20.08 -13.41 -4.81
CA TYR A 328 -21.14 -12.56 -5.33
C TYR A 328 -21.83 -13.17 -6.55
N LEU A 329 -21.05 -13.66 -7.52
CA LEU A 329 -21.55 -14.32 -8.72
C LEU A 329 -22.28 -15.63 -8.42
N ALA A 330 -21.74 -16.46 -7.51
CA ALA A 330 -22.34 -17.73 -7.11
C ALA A 330 -23.70 -17.57 -6.42
N ASN A 331 -23.95 -16.44 -5.75
CA ASN A 331 -25.23 -16.12 -5.11
C ASN A 331 -26.30 -15.61 -6.10
N GLY A 332 -26.06 -15.69 -7.41
CA GLY A 332 -27.03 -15.28 -8.44
C GLY A 332 -27.25 -13.77 -8.53
N LYS A 333 -26.44 -12.96 -7.87
CA LYS A 333 -26.57 -11.50 -7.86
C LYS A 333 -26.00 -10.83 -9.11
N GLY A 334 -25.41 -11.61 -10.05
CA GLY A 334 -24.81 -11.14 -11.29
C GLY A 334 -25.48 -11.69 -12.56
N THR A 335 -26.80 -11.53 -12.73
CA THR A 335 -27.49 -11.96 -13.95
C THR A 335 -27.46 -10.90 -15.06
N GLY A 336 -26.27 -10.63 -15.58
CA GLY A 336 -26.04 -10.06 -16.89
C GLY A 336 -24.89 -10.85 -17.51
N MET A 337 -25.11 -11.52 -18.65
CA MET A 337 -24.22 -12.51 -19.25
C MET A 337 -22.75 -12.06 -19.31
N ILE A 338 -21.91 -12.63 -18.45
CA ILE A 338 -20.46 -12.61 -18.65
C ILE A 338 -20.13 -13.81 -19.52
N ASN A 339 -19.91 -13.58 -20.81
CA ASN A 339 -19.35 -14.57 -21.73
C ASN A 339 -17.84 -14.67 -21.42
N VAL A 340 -17.48 -15.46 -20.42
CA VAL A 340 -16.07 -15.78 -20.14
C VAL A 340 -15.60 -16.69 -21.30
N LYS A 341 -14.96 -16.10 -22.32
CA LYS A 341 -14.14 -16.85 -23.25
C LYS A 341 -13.00 -17.48 -22.46
N THR A 342 -13.13 -18.76 -22.19
CA THR A 342 -12.07 -19.61 -21.67
C THR A 342 -10.84 -19.47 -22.56
N ILE A 343 -9.77 -18.88 -22.03
CA ILE A 343 -8.44 -18.91 -22.64
C ILE A 343 -7.86 -20.28 -22.31
N PRO A 344 -7.38 -21.08 -23.30
CA PRO A 344 -6.76 -22.37 -23.02
C PRO A 344 -5.48 -22.17 -22.20
N GLU A 345 -5.40 -22.83 -21.07
CA GLU A 345 -4.15 -23.05 -20.33
C GLU A 345 -3.15 -23.78 -21.25
N GLN A 346 -2.12 -23.08 -21.68
CA GLN A 346 -0.93 -23.76 -22.21
C GLN A 346 -0.05 -24.15 -21.03
N SER A 347 -0.19 -25.42 -20.65
CA SER A 347 0.70 -26.13 -19.75
C SER A 347 2.09 -26.30 -20.38
N SER A 348 3.11 -25.77 -19.72
CA SER A 348 4.47 -26.28 -19.83
C SER A 348 5.09 -26.29 -18.44
N GLU A 349 4.86 -27.37 -17.71
CA GLU A 349 5.63 -27.72 -16.52
C GLU A 349 6.94 -28.40 -16.92
N PRO A 350 8.06 -28.11 -16.27
CA PRO A 350 9.18 -29.02 -16.20
C PRO A 350 9.01 -29.96 -15.01
N THR A 351 8.96 -31.23 -15.32
CA THR A 351 8.89 -32.35 -14.38
C THR A 351 10.07 -32.33 -13.40
N VAL A 352 9.80 -32.08 -12.11
CA VAL A 352 10.73 -32.38 -11.03
C VAL A 352 10.14 -33.50 -10.19
N LYS A 353 10.96 -34.56 -10.02
CA LYS A 353 10.64 -35.81 -9.31
C LYS A 353 10.22 -35.55 -7.86
N GLN A 354 9.10 -36.17 -7.49
CA GLN A 354 8.60 -36.28 -6.12
C GLN A 354 9.61 -36.95 -5.20
N ALA A 355 9.93 -36.26 -4.11
CA ALA A 355 10.36 -36.88 -2.86
C ALA A 355 9.21 -36.70 -1.88
N SER A 356 8.65 -37.84 -1.46
CA SER A 356 7.57 -37.91 -0.47
C SER A 356 8.09 -37.51 0.90
N MET A 357 7.49 -36.46 1.48
CA MET A 357 7.51 -36.23 2.92
C MET A 357 6.11 -35.96 3.40
N ASP A 358 5.71 -36.71 4.44
CA ASP A 358 4.42 -36.63 5.10
C ASP A 358 4.09 -35.19 5.54
N VAL A 359 3.05 -34.61 4.95
CA VAL A 359 2.46 -33.35 5.41
C VAL A 359 1.30 -33.71 6.31
N GLN A 360 1.46 -33.45 7.60
CA GLN A 360 0.36 -33.44 8.55
C GLN A 360 -0.69 -32.42 8.10
N LYS A 361 -1.93 -32.87 8.06
CA LYS A 361 -3.13 -32.07 7.78
C LYS A 361 -3.20 -30.87 8.70
N GLU A 362 -2.87 -29.70 8.20
CA GLU A 362 -3.35 -28.44 8.78
C GLU A 362 -4.80 -28.20 8.32
N THR A 363 -5.67 -28.14 9.29
CA THR A 363 -7.10 -27.88 9.12
C THR A 363 -7.33 -26.50 8.54
N ALA A 364 -8.04 -26.44 7.42
CA ALA A 364 -8.52 -25.20 6.80
C ALA A 364 -9.39 -24.41 7.80
N HIS A 365 -8.90 -23.28 8.26
CA HIS A 365 -9.72 -22.32 9.01
C HIS A 365 -10.60 -21.53 8.05
N THR A 366 -11.88 -21.82 8.10
CA THR A 366 -12.96 -21.06 7.45
C THR A 366 -13.05 -19.69 8.13
N TYR A 367 -12.72 -18.60 7.45
CA TYR A 367 -12.86 -17.24 7.97
C TYR A 367 -14.34 -16.87 8.08
N GLN A 368 -14.78 -16.74 9.31
CA GLN A 368 -16.09 -16.22 9.69
C GLN A 368 -16.02 -14.69 9.73
N THR A 369 -17.14 -14.01 9.44
CA THR A 369 -17.41 -12.61 9.84
C THR A 369 -16.74 -12.30 11.17
N PRO A 370 -16.20 -11.08 11.40
CA PRO A 370 -15.55 -10.80 12.68
C PRO A 370 -16.50 -11.12 13.81
N ILE A 371 -16.15 -12.16 14.57
CA ILE A 371 -17.00 -12.69 15.63
C ILE A 371 -17.15 -11.71 16.79
N LEU A 372 -16.29 -10.68 16.83
CA LEU A 372 -16.26 -9.62 17.83
C LEU A 372 -16.08 -8.26 17.16
N ASP A 373 -16.69 -7.23 17.76
CA ASP A 373 -16.46 -5.84 17.38
C ASP A 373 -16.53 -4.90 18.59
N ILE A 374 -16.17 -3.63 18.41
CA ILE A 374 -16.17 -2.58 19.41
C ILE A 374 -17.17 -1.51 19.01
N GLU A 375 -18.06 -1.19 19.91
CA GLU A 375 -19.07 -0.13 19.80
C GLU A 375 -18.96 0.85 20.98
N ASP A 376 -19.56 2.04 20.84
CA ASP A 376 -19.66 3.07 21.88
C ASP A 376 -18.31 3.42 22.53
N PHE A 377 -17.27 3.59 21.71
CA PHE A 377 -15.95 3.94 22.19
C PHE A 377 -15.90 5.38 22.73
N MET A 378 -15.40 5.54 23.95
CA MET A 378 -15.22 6.82 24.61
C MET A 378 -13.85 6.87 25.28
N LEU A 379 -13.12 7.97 25.09
CA LEU A 379 -11.89 8.30 25.81
C LEU A 379 -12.10 9.61 26.58
N LYS A 380 -11.85 9.57 27.88
CA LYS A 380 -11.76 10.77 28.72
C LYS A 380 -10.32 10.96 29.17
N LYS A 381 -9.76 12.13 28.89
CA LYS A 381 -8.39 12.49 29.29
C LYS A 381 -8.47 13.37 30.54
N GLU A 382 -8.17 12.78 31.69
CA GLU A 382 -8.07 13.45 32.99
C GLU A 382 -6.67 13.20 33.57
N GLN A 383 -6.51 13.18 34.89
CA GLN A 383 -5.24 12.79 35.52
C GLN A 383 -4.82 11.35 35.15
N THR A 384 -5.80 10.48 34.93
CA THR A 384 -5.64 9.12 34.35
C THR A 384 -6.60 9.00 33.20
N ALA A 385 -6.14 8.55 32.06
CA ALA A 385 -7.03 8.38 30.92
C ALA A 385 -7.96 7.18 31.13
N SER A 386 -9.26 7.41 30.92
CA SER A 386 -10.29 6.39 31.02
C SER A 386 -10.85 6.06 29.66
N ILE A 387 -10.74 4.78 29.27
CA ILE A 387 -11.21 4.24 28.00
C ILE A 387 -12.42 3.36 28.28
N ARG A 388 -13.55 3.61 27.62
CA ARG A 388 -14.77 2.82 27.76
C ARG A 388 -15.34 2.45 26.41
N PHE A 389 -15.76 1.19 26.23
CA PHE A 389 -16.39 0.71 25.02
C PHE A 389 -17.23 -0.54 25.30
N LYS A 390 -18.04 -0.95 24.31
CA LYS A 390 -18.71 -2.25 24.29
C LYS A 390 -17.93 -3.22 23.41
N LEU A 391 -17.52 -4.37 23.93
CA LEU A 391 -17.08 -5.52 23.15
C LEU A 391 -18.31 -6.33 22.78
N VAL A 392 -18.65 -6.41 21.51
CA VAL A 392 -19.90 -6.99 21.00
C VAL A 392 -19.64 -8.31 20.30
N ASN A 393 -20.46 -9.31 20.60
CA ASN A 393 -20.48 -10.58 19.89
C ASN A 393 -21.34 -10.45 18.62
N LYS A 394 -20.74 -10.58 17.45
CA LYS A 394 -21.41 -10.49 16.15
C LYS A 394 -21.93 -11.83 15.63
N THR A 395 -21.63 -12.94 16.29
CA THR A 395 -22.11 -14.29 15.88
C THR A 395 -23.59 -14.58 16.25
N GLY A 396 -24.25 -13.60 16.89
CA GLY A 396 -25.60 -13.78 17.45
C GLY A 396 -25.58 -14.43 18.84
N GLU A 397 -26.76 -14.41 19.50
CA GLU A 397 -26.88 -14.83 20.91
C GLU A 397 -26.65 -16.33 21.15
N LYS A 398 -26.70 -17.15 20.11
CA LYS A 398 -26.57 -18.60 20.20
C LYS A 398 -25.19 -19.08 20.61
N HIS A 399 -24.14 -18.31 20.26
CA HIS A 399 -22.74 -18.68 20.51
C HIS A 399 -22.10 -17.79 21.57
N LYS A 400 -21.59 -18.43 22.61
CA LYS A 400 -20.86 -17.75 23.68
C LYS A 400 -19.38 -17.66 23.32
N ILE A 401 -18.83 -16.43 23.27
CA ILE A 401 -17.42 -16.20 23.05
C ILE A 401 -16.73 -15.90 24.38
N SER A 402 -15.60 -16.54 24.61
CA SER A 402 -14.78 -16.37 25.83
C SER A 402 -13.30 -16.27 25.47
N GLY A 403 -12.58 -15.46 26.24
CA GLY A 403 -11.16 -15.26 25.96
C GLY A 403 -10.52 -14.22 26.88
N ARG A 404 -9.42 -13.62 26.41
CA ARG A 404 -8.66 -12.59 27.08
C ARG A 404 -8.65 -11.31 26.28
N LEU A 405 -8.75 -10.17 26.97
CA LEU A 405 -8.79 -8.83 26.37
C LEU A 405 -7.68 -7.98 26.94
N ALA A 406 -6.96 -7.28 26.09
CA ALA A 406 -6.01 -6.23 26.45
C ALA A 406 -6.37 -4.93 25.74
N VAL A 407 -6.31 -3.81 26.45
CA VAL A 407 -6.41 -2.46 25.89
C VAL A 407 -5.04 -1.83 25.98
N VAL A 408 -4.49 -1.38 24.86
CA VAL A 408 -3.18 -0.74 24.80
C VAL A 408 -3.37 0.70 24.35
N ALA A 409 -3.11 1.63 25.23
CA ALA A 409 -3.03 3.05 24.90
C ALA A 409 -1.59 3.41 24.54
N ALA A 410 -1.41 4.21 23.52
CA ALA A 410 -0.11 4.58 23.01
C ALA A 410 -0.01 6.10 22.76
N ASN A 411 1.15 6.63 23.07
CA ASN A 411 1.72 7.78 22.39
C ASN A 411 2.72 7.24 21.37
N GLU A 412 2.29 7.08 20.14
CA GLU A 412 3.10 6.47 19.07
C GLU A 412 4.28 7.34 18.67
N ASP A 413 4.14 8.65 18.81
CA ASP A 413 5.20 9.62 18.51
C ASP A 413 6.39 9.49 19.46
N GLU A 414 6.12 9.10 20.70
CA GLU A 414 7.13 8.89 21.74
C GLU A 414 7.39 7.41 22.08
N PHE A 415 6.75 6.47 21.35
CA PHE A 415 6.87 5.01 21.59
C PHE A 415 6.52 4.59 23.02
N ARG A 416 5.61 5.32 23.66
CA ARG A 416 5.11 4.96 24.99
C ARG A 416 3.83 4.16 24.85
N TYR A 417 3.82 3.01 25.53
CA TYR A 417 2.69 2.08 25.53
C TYR A 417 2.32 1.72 26.95
N THR A 418 1.03 1.83 27.27
CA THR A 418 0.46 1.40 28.55
C THR A 418 -0.67 0.43 28.29
N ALA A 419 -0.68 -0.70 29.00
CA ALA A 419 -1.73 -1.72 28.85
C ALA A 419 -2.69 -1.74 30.03
N TYR A 420 -3.93 -2.07 29.73
CA TYR A 420 -4.93 -2.54 30.68
C TYR A 420 -5.38 -3.97 30.31
N PRO A 421 -5.39 -4.93 31.24
CA PRO A 421 -4.71 -4.87 32.55
C PRO A 421 -3.20 -4.60 32.42
N PRO A 422 -2.52 -4.10 33.48
CA PRO A 422 -1.09 -3.85 33.45
C PRO A 422 -0.30 -5.10 33.06
N MET A 423 0.50 -5.02 32.00
CA MET A 423 1.32 -6.13 31.51
C MET A 423 2.51 -5.64 30.70
N SER A 424 3.50 -6.52 30.54
CA SER A 424 4.67 -6.23 29.70
C SER A 424 4.27 -6.26 28.23
N LEU A 425 4.62 -5.21 27.49
CA LEU A 425 4.40 -5.07 26.07
C LEU A 425 5.71 -5.15 25.30
N GLU A 426 5.62 -5.60 24.06
CA GLU A 426 6.67 -5.49 23.06
C GLU A 426 6.07 -4.77 21.83
N GLN A 427 6.49 -3.53 21.62
CA GLN A 427 5.95 -2.67 20.55
C GLN A 427 4.41 -2.53 20.56
N GLY A 428 3.83 -2.40 21.74
CA GLY A 428 2.37 -2.29 21.87
C GLY A 428 1.61 -3.62 21.84
N ILE A 429 2.30 -4.76 21.76
CA ILE A 429 1.69 -6.09 21.77
C ILE A 429 1.96 -6.77 23.10
N PRO A 430 0.96 -7.37 23.78
CA PRO A 430 1.15 -8.16 24.99
C PRO A 430 2.15 -9.30 24.80
N LYS A 431 3.19 -9.36 25.68
CA LYS A 431 4.14 -10.50 25.70
C LYS A 431 3.49 -11.80 26.16
N ASP A 432 2.46 -11.69 26.98
CA ASP A 432 1.66 -12.81 27.49
C ASP A 432 0.17 -12.41 27.50
N PHE A 433 -0.56 -12.87 26.48
CA PHE A 433 -1.98 -12.59 26.33
C PHE A 433 -2.82 -13.09 27.53
N ARG A 434 -2.35 -14.11 28.27
CA ARG A 434 -3.05 -14.68 29.42
C ARG A 434 -3.22 -13.69 30.58
N LYS A 435 -2.40 -12.61 30.61
CA LYS A 435 -2.54 -11.50 31.54
C LYS A 435 -3.67 -10.55 31.20
N GLY A 436 -4.27 -10.67 30.02
CA GLY A 436 -5.45 -9.91 29.63
C GLY A 436 -6.65 -10.16 30.54
N GLU A 437 -7.59 -9.21 30.57
CA GLU A 437 -8.85 -9.35 31.30
C GLU A 437 -9.67 -10.51 30.72
N TRP A 438 -10.13 -11.42 31.60
CA TRP A 438 -11.00 -12.51 31.17
C TRP A 438 -12.39 -11.99 30.80
N PHE A 439 -12.91 -12.46 29.69
CA PHE A 439 -14.31 -12.19 29.30
C PHE A 439 -15.03 -13.46 28.85
N SER A 440 -16.36 -13.38 28.94
CA SER A 440 -17.24 -14.43 28.46
C SER A 440 -18.61 -13.81 28.14
N ILE A 441 -18.91 -13.65 26.86
CA ILE A 441 -20.08 -12.89 26.39
C ILE A 441 -20.96 -13.69 25.43
N ARG A 442 -22.25 -13.44 25.51
CA ARG A 442 -23.25 -13.88 24.52
C ARG A 442 -23.65 -12.72 23.61
N ARG A 443 -23.87 -11.54 24.18
CA ARG A 443 -24.24 -10.32 23.45
C ARG A 443 -23.08 -9.33 23.45
N PHE A 444 -22.79 -8.73 24.60
CA PHE A 444 -21.72 -7.75 24.75
C PHE A 444 -21.18 -7.70 26.19
N LYS A 445 -20.02 -7.06 26.35
CA LYS A 445 -19.44 -6.67 27.63
C LYS A 445 -19.04 -5.19 27.56
N VAL A 446 -19.41 -4.40 28.55
CA VAL A 446 -18.85 -3.06 28.73
C VAL A 446 -17.46 -3.23 29.35
N VAL A 447 -16.46 -2.66 28.71
CA VAL A 447 -15.08 -2.62 29.17
C VAL A 447 -14.77 -1.20 29.62
N SER A 448 -14.14 -1.08 30.79
CA SER A 448 -13.64 0.20 31.31
C SER A 448 -12.19 -0.02 31.70
N ALA A 449 -11.28 0.63 30.97
CA ALA A 449 -9.84 0.54 31.16
C ALA A 449 -9.30 1.88 31.64
N ALA A 450 -8.48 1.87 32.69
CA ALA A 450 -7.74 3.04 33.15
C ALA A 450 -6.26 2.87 32.75
N VAL A 451 -5.69 3.86 32.09
CA VAL A 451 -4.29 3.87 31.65
C VAL A 451 -3.58 5.13 32.11
N THR A 452 -2.31 4.99 32.47
CA THR A 452 -1.51 6.09 33.02
C THR A 452 -0.90 7.01 31.99
N GLU A 453 -0.93 6.62 30.70
CA GLU A 453 -0.45 7.49 29.62
C GLU A 453 -1.38 8.70 29.47
N LYS A 454 -0.81 9.91 29.45
CA LYS A 454 -1.56 11.17 29.37
C LYS A 454 -1.72 11.66 27.93
N GLU A 455 -0.69 11.46 27.12
CA GLU A 455 -0.66 11.89 25.73
C GLU A 455 -0.95 10.70 24.81
N ILE A 456 -2.22 10.31 24.73
CA ILE A 456 -2.68 9.17 23.93
C ILE A 456 -3.06 9.67 22.56
N ASN A 457 -2.44 9.13 21.50
CA ASN A 457 -2.79 9.35 20.10
C ASN A 457 -3.33 8.08 19.43
N SER A 458 -3.23 6.90 20.06
CA SER A 458 -3.92 5.70 19.60
C SER A 458 -4.30 4.77 20.74
N VAL A 459 -5.37 3.98 20.51
CA VAL A 459 -5.80 2.91 21.40
C VAL A 459 -6.02 1.66 20.58
N SER A 460 -5.34 0.56 20.93
CA SER A 460 -5.55 -0.77 20.34
C SER A 460 -6.29 -1.67 21.32
N VAL A 461 -7.35 -2.34 20.85
CA VAL A 461 -8.05 -3.37 21.60
C VAL A 461 -7.71 -4.72 20.99
N LEU A 462 -7.05 -5.56 21.76
CA LEU A 462 -6.57 -6.88 21.38
C LEU A 462 -7.38 -7.94 22.15
N VAL A 463 -8.03 -8.83 21.42
CA VAL A 463 -8.85 -9.90 22.03
C VAL A 463 -8.33 -11.26 21.55
N TYR A 464 -8.06 -12.14 22.48
CA TYR A 464 -7.50 -13.47 22.24
C TYR A 464 -8.51 -14.55 22.67
N SER A 465 -8.55 -15.67 21.95
CA SER A 465 -9.24 -16.89 22.37
C SER A 465 -8.58 -17.46 23.66
N LYS A 466 -9.17 -18.51 24.21
CA LYS A 466 -8.57 -19.22 25.36
C LYS A 466 -7.23 -19.86 25.00
N GLU A 467 -7.08 -20.24 23.75
CA GLU A 467 -5.91 -20.92 23.19
C GLU A 467 -4.81 -19.91 22.77
N GLY A 468 -5.14 -18.61 22.69
CA GLY A 468 -4.20 -17.54 22.35
C GLY A 468 -4.31 -17.07 20.90
N GLU A 469 -5.31 -17.52 20.17
CA GLU A 469 -5.61 -17.00 18.83
C GLU A 469 -6.15 -15.56 18.93
N LEU A 470 -5.66 -14.67 18.08
CA LEU A 470 -6.10 -13.27 18.04
C LEU A 470 -7.47 -13.18 17.34
N LEU A 471 -8.53 -12.93 18.11
CA LEU A 471 -9.91 -12.85 17.63
C LEU A 471 -10.28 -11.43 17.16
N LEU A 472 -9.64 -10.40 17.71
CA LEU A 472 -9.85 -9.00 17.35
C LEU A 472 -8.58 -8.21 17.58
N ASN A 473 -8.20 -7.38 16.58
CA ASN A 473 -7.22 -6.33 16.72
C ASN A 473 -7.80 -5.05 16.12
N LYS A 474 -8.36 -4.19 16.98
CA LYS A 474 -8.97 -2.93 16.54
C LYS A 474 -8.18 -1.76 17.10
N LYS A 475 -7.58 -0.99 16.19
CA LYS A 475 -6.83 0.24 16.52
C LYS A 475 -7.71 1.45 16.23
N ILE A 476 -7.75 2.38 17.18
CA ILE A 476 -8.52 3.62 17.13
C ILE A 476 -7.53 4.76 17.28
N HIS A 477 -7.44 5.61 16.26
CA HIS A 477 -6.64 6.83 16.32
C HIS A 477 -7.43 7.94 17.02
N ILE A 478 -6.76 8.63 17.91
CA ILE A 478 -7.31 9.73 18.72
C ILE A 478 -6.82 11.03 18.10
N GLN A 479 -7.76 11.86 17.72
CA GLN A 479 -7.48 13.21 17.19
C GLN A 479 -7.22 14.19 18.31
#